data_cca2204148e3f0cb51cf22fa76bfff8b
#
_entry.id   cca2204148e3f0cb51cf22fa76bfff8b
#
_cell.length_a   1.000
_cell.length_b   1.000
_cell.length_c   1.000
_cell.angle_alpha   90.00
_cell.angle_beta   90.00
_cell.angle_gamma   90.00
#
_symmetry.space_group_name_H-M   'P 1'
#
loop_
_entity.id
_entity.type
_entity.pdbx_description
1 polymer ?
#
loop_
_entity_poly.entity_id
_entity_poly.type
_entity_poly.pdbx_seq_one_letter_code
_entity_poly.pdbx_strand_id
1 'polypeptide(L)'
;RGHSVVRFLFDANGDFHADNSSTTFDEFDDAQLVRAYDLSHGKGVVNSKFDKFVAYNHEKLAELELVGREDDGTPNSFVNVTGMQRLHNGAIWQQYEATQKLTQAMYKLASKTLGKEEADKLLDEEELKLLN
;
A
#
# COMPACT_ATOMS: atom_id res chain seq x y z
N ARG A 1 3.66 -7.15 -38.53
CA ARG A 1 4.58 -6.09 -38.09
C ARG A 1 4.17 -5.65 -36.69
N GLY A 2 4.98 -5.98 -35.69
CA GLY A 2 4.78 -5.50 -34.34
C GLY A 2 5.07 -4.01 -34.25
N HIS A 3 4.23 -3.27 -33.55
CA HIS A 3 4.56 -1.93 -33.14
C HIS A 3 5.58 -2.00 -32.00
N SER A 4 6.60 -1.16 -32.04
CA SER A 4 7.52 -1.01 -30.93
C SER A 4 6.77 -0.41 -29.75
N VAL A 5 6.76 -1.13 -28.62
CA VAL A 5 6.18 -0.65 -27.36
C VAL A 5 7.33 -0.32 -26.42
N VAL A 6 7.38 0.92 -25.97
CA VAL A 6 8.32 1.34 -24.93
C VAL A 6 7.78 0.87 -23.59
N ARG A 7 8.55 0.05 -22.90
CA ARG A 7 8.18 -0.44 -21.56
C ARG A 7 8.89 0.31 -20.44
N PHE A 8 10.05 0.86 -20.73
CA PHE A 8 10.77 1.73 -19.80
C PHE A 8 11.65 2.71 -20.56
N LEU A 9 11.85 3.85 -19.95
CA LEU A 9 12.63 4.94 -20.48
C LEU A 9 13.42 5.60 -19.35
N PHE A 10 14.70 5.83 -19.60
CA PHE A 10 15.52 6.76 -18.82
C PHE A 10 15.66 8.02 -19.64
N ASP A 11 15.20 9.15 -19.12
CA ASP A 11 15.30 10.41 -19.84
C ASP A 11 16.57 11.21 -19.52
N ALA A 12 16.74 12.33 -20.19
CA ALA A 12 17.91 13.17 -20.03
C ALA A 12 17.98 13.89 -18.67
N ASN A 13 16.89 13.97 -17.94
CA ASN A 13 16.84 14.54 -16.60
C ASN A 13 17.20 13.52 -15.51
N GLY A 14 17.36 12.25 -15.89
CA GLY A 14 17.67 11.17 -14.98
C GLY A 14 16.43 10.49 -14.39
N ASP A 15 15.25 10.79 -14.92
CA ASP A 15 14.01 10.16 -14.49
C ASP A 15 13.83 8.79 -15.13
N PHE A 16 13.32 7.85 -14.36
CA PHE A 16 12.96 6.52 -14.82
C PHE A 16 11.45 6.40 -15.01
N HIS A 17 11.04 6.13 -16.22
CA HIS A 17 9.65 5.92 -16.60
C HIS A 17 9.45 4.45 -16.96
N ALA A 18 8.46 3.82 -16.36
CA ALA A 18 8.11 2.44 -16.64
C ALA A 18 6.61 2.31 -16.96
N ASP A 19 6.29 1.36 -17.83
CA ASP A 19 4.91 0.99 -18.10
C ASP A 19 4.26 0.45 -16.82
N ASN A 20 3.10 0.98 -16.47
CA ASN A 20 2.45 0.68 -15.20
C ASN A 20 1.71 -0.66 -15.22
N SER A 21 1.71 -1.31 -14.07
CA SER A 21 0.72 -2.33 -13.77
C SER A 21 -0.69 -1.73 -13.81
N SER A 22 -1.62 -2.45 -14.42
CA SER A 22 -3.03 -2.08 -14.42
C SER A 22 -3.75 -2.44 -13.12
N THR A 23 -3.08 -3.17 -12.23
CA THR A 23 -3.66 -3.64 -10.98
C THR A 23 -3.83 -2.49 -10.00
N THR A 24 -5.04 -2.37 -9.45
CA THR A 24 -5.31 -1.54 -8.26
C THR A 24 -5.35 -2.46 -7.05
N PHE A 25 -4.91 -1.97 -5.91
CA PHE A 25 -4.76 -2.76 -4.69
C PHE A 25 -5.77 -2.37 -3.60
N ASP A 26 -6.88 -1.71 -3.98
CA ASP A 26 -7.87 -1.20 -3.02
C ASP A 26 -8.70 -2.31 -2.33
N GLU A 27 -8.66 -3.53 -2.88
CA GLU A 27 -9.38 -4.69 -2.35
C GLU A 27 -8.55 -5.53 -1.37
N PHE A 28 -7.26 -5.23 -1.22
CA PHE A 28 -6.32 -5.97 -0.38
C PHE A 28 -5.96 -5.18 0.87
N ASP A 29 -5.37 -5.85 1.83
CA ASP A 29 -4.78 -5.19 2.99
C ASP A 29 -3.37 -4.67 2.63
N ASP A 30 -3.34 -3.60 1.85
CA ASP A 30 -2.14 -3.09 1.20
C ASP A 30 -1.08 -2.66 2.20
N ALA A 31 -1.46 -2.07 3.33
CA ALA A 31 -0.53 -1.65 4.37
C ALA A 31 0.19 -2.85 5.01
N GLN A 32 -0.52 -3.96 5.24
CA GLN A 32 0.09 -5.18 5.74
C GLN A 32 1.01 -5.84 4.72
N LEU A 33 0.64 -5.82 3.45
CA LEU A 33 1.48 -6.33 2.36
C LEU A 33 2.77 -5.51 2.20
N VAL A 34 2.69 -4.18 2.30
CA VAL A 34 3.88 -3.30 2.32
C VAL A 34 4.78 -3.65 3.51
N ARG A 35 4.20 -3.81 4.69
CA ARG A 35 4.96 -4.18 5.88
C ARG A 35 5.60 -5.56 5.78
N ALA A 36 4.88 -6.53 5.23
CA ALA A 36 5.40 -7.88 5.01
C ALA A 36 6.56 -7.87 4.02
N TYR A 37 6.44 -7.10 2.94
CA TYR A 37 7.51 -6.89 1.98
C TYR A 37 8.77 -6.32 2.64
N ASP A 38 8.63 -5.24 3.39
CA ASP A 38 9.72 -4.60 4.11
C ASP A 38 10.43 -5.57 5.08
N LEU A 39 9.66 -6.34 5.84
CA LEU A 39 10.20 -7.34 6.76
C LEU A 39 10.89 -8.50 6.05
N SER A 40 10.38 -8.93 4.90
CA SER A 40 10.96 -10.03 4.13
C SER A 40 12.30 -9.66 3.49
N HIS A 41 12.48 -8.40 3.11
CA HIS A 41 13.70 -7.89 2.45
C HIS A 41 14.74 -7.38 3.44
N GLY A 42 14.33 -6.70 4.49
CA GLY A 42 15.24 -6.06 5.43
C GLY A 42 16.02 -7.02 6.34
N LYS A 43 15.53 -8.24 6.52
CA LYS A 43 16.11 -9.22 7.45
C LYS A 43 16.61 -10.50 6.78
N GLY A 44 16.60 -10.55 5.46
CA GLY A 44 16.83 -11.81 4.75
C GLY A 44 15.64 -12.77 4.96
N VAL A 45 15.25 -13.44 3.93
CA VAL A 45 14.08 -14.34 3.83
C VAL A 45 14.05 -15.47 4.87
N VAL A 46 15.15 -15.66 5.56
CA VAL A 46 15.39 -16.84 6.42
C VAL A 46 14.38 -16.98 7.55
N ASN A 47 13.83 -15.88 8.03
CA ASN A 47 12.89 -15.89 9.16
C ASN A 47 11.42 -16.04 8.76
N SER A 48 11.10 -15.98 7.47
CA SER A 48 9.71 -16.08 7.01
C SER A 48 9.06 -17.43 7.34
N LYS A 49 9.86 -18.48 7.47
CA LYS A 49 9.36 -19.82 7.84
C LYS A 49 8.88 -19.90 9.28
N PHE A 50 9.37 -19.04 10.15
CA PHE A 50 9.06 -19.03 11.59
C PHE A 50 8.06 -17.93 11.96
N ASP A 51 7.94 -16.92 11.12
CA ASP A 51 6.96 -15.86 11.32
C ASP A 51 5.77 -16.10 10.37
N LYS A 52 4.67 -16.55 10.94
CA LYS A 52 3.45 -16.87 10.18
C LYS A 52 2.90 -15.67 9.41
N PHE A 53 3.04 -14.47 9.96
CA PHE A 53 2.62 -13.25 9.29
C PHE A 53 3.45 -12.99 8.04
N VAL A 54 4.78 -13.05 8.16
CA VAL A 54 5.70 -12.84 7.03
C VAL A 54 5.53 -13.94 5.99
N ALA A 55 5.46 -15.21 6.42
CA ALA A 55 5.30 -16.34 5.50
C ALA A 55 3.99 -16.25 4.69
N TYR A 56 2.89 -15.98 5.36
CA TYR A 56 1.57 -15.83 4.71
C TYR A 56 1.55 -14.66 3.72
N ASN A 57 2.04 -13.51 4.16
CA ASN A 57 2.00 -12.31 3.32
C ASN A 57 3.05 -12.36 2.20
N HIS A 58 4.19 -13.03 2.39
CA HIS A 58 5.16 -13.25 1.33
C HIS A 58 4.58 -14.13 0.22
N GLU A 59 3.85 -15.18 0.58
CA GLU A 59 3.10 -15.97 -0.39
C GLU A 59 2.05 -15.12 -1.12
N LYS A 60 1.34 -14.26 -0.39
CA LYS A 60 0.37 -13.34 -0.97
C LYS A 60 1.01 -12.34 -1.94
N LEU A 61 2.18 -11.83 -1.62
CA LEU A 61 2.94 -10.97 -2.53
C LEU A 61 3.31 -11.70 -3.83
N ALA A 62 3.66 -12.98 -3.74
CA ALA A 62 3.97 -13.80 -4.92
C ALA A 62 2.72 -14.16 -5.73
N GLU A 63 1.58 -14.43 -5.09
CA GLU A 63 0.30 -14.60 -5.77
C GLU A 63 -0.13 -13.37 -6.57
N LEU A 64 0.16 -12.19 -6.04
CA LEU A 64 -0.12 -10.90 -6.68
C LEU A 64 0.97 -10.48 -7.68
N GLU A 65 1.95 -11.33 -7.93
CA GLU A 65 3.07 -11.06 -8.84
C GLU A 65 3.91 -9.84 -8.45
N LEU A 66 3.91 -9.48 -7.16
CA LEU A 66 4.72 -8.39 -6.62
C LEU A 66 6.16 -8.84 -6.31
N VAL A 67 6.32 -10.10 -6.02
CA VAL A 67 7.62 -10.77 -5.94
C VAL A 67 7.60 -12.03 -6.82
N GLY A 68 8.78 -12.47 -7.25
CA GLY A 68 8.93 -13.68 -8.07
C GLY A 68 8.83 -14.96 -7.25
N ARG A 69 8.99 -16.09 -7.95
CA ARG A 69 9.08 -17.42 -7.36
C ARG A 69 10.34 -18.12 -7.85
N GLU A 70 10.91 -18.94 -6.99
CA GLU A 70 11.95 -19.90 -7.39
C GLU A 70 11.34 -21.07 -8.17
N ASP A 71 12.20 -21.92 -8.76
CA ASP A 71 11.76 -23.07 -9.54
C ASP A 71 10.93 -24.07 -8.71
N ASP A 72 11.14 -24.12 -7.40
CA ASP A 72 10.36 -24.94 -6.46
C ASP A 72 9.04 -24.29 -6.02
N GLY A 73 8.72 -23.10 -6.55
CA GLY A 73 7.51 -22.35 -6.25
C GLY A 73 7.58 -21.45 -5.02
N THR A 74 8.70 -21.45 -4.28
CA THR A 74 8.85 -20.57 -3.11
C THR A 74 9.00 -19.11 -3.53
N PRO A 75 8.37 -18.14 -2.79
CA PRO A 75 8.57 -16.73 -3.04
C PRO A 75 10.04 -16.33 -2.90
N ASN A 76 10.51 -15.49 -3.79
CA ASN A 76 11.87 -14.97 -3.79
C ASN A 76 11.93 -13.45 -3.62
N SER A 77 13.12 -12.87 -3.75
CA SER A 77 13.34 -11.44 -3.59
C SER A 77 13.34 -10.65 -4.91
N PHE A 78 12.89 -11.27 -5.99
CA PHE A 78 12.80 -10.57 -7.28
C PHE A 78 11.53 -9.73 -7.33
N VAL A 79 11.66 -8.42 -7.30
CA VAL A 79 10.56 -7.47 -7.06
C VAL A 79 10.03 -6.87 -8.34
N ASN A 80 8.72 -6.88 -8.50
CA ASN A 80 8.02 -6.09 -9.49
C ASN A 80 7.88 -4.64 -8.97
N VAL A 81 8.80 -3.77 -9.35
CA VAL A 81 8.88 -2.39 -8.84
C VAL A 81 7.64 -1.57 -9.20
N THR A 82 7.12 -1.71 -10.41
CA THR A 82 5.91 -0.98 -10.83
C THR A 82 4.67 -1.46 -10.08
N GLY A 83 4.56 -2.76 -9.83
CA GLY A 83 3.52 -3.34 -9.01
C GLY A 83 3.61 -2.87 -7.54
N MET A 84 4.81 -2.84 -6.99
CA MET A 84 5.05 -2.33 -5.63
C MET A 84 4.66 -0.85 -5.50
N GLN A 85 4.92 -0.04 -6.51
CA GLN A 85 4.49 1.36 -6.50
C GLN A 85 2.96 1.49 -6.45
N ARG A 86 2.24 0.64 -7.17
CA ARG A 86 0.78 0.58 -7.12
C ARG A 86 0.28 0.14 -5.74
N LEU A 87 0.92 -0.86 -5.14
CA LEU A 87 0.61 -1.31 -3.78
C LEU A 87 0.81 -0.19 -2.76
N HIS A 88 1.91 0.56 -2.86
CA HIS A 88 2.17 1.71 -1.98
C HIS A 88 1.07 2.78 -2.11
N ASN A 89 0.64 3.08 -3.33
CA ASN A 89 -0.44 4.03 -3.57
C ASN A 89 -1.76 3.56 -2.93
N GLY A 90 -2.09 2.27 -3.07
CA GLY A 90 -3.26 1.68 -2.42
C GLY A 90 -3.18 1.78 -0.89
N ALA A 91 -2.03 1.44 -0.32
CA ALA A 91 -1.82 1.52 1.13
C ALA A 91 -2.00 2.96 1.67
N ILE A 92 -1.49 3.95 0.96
CA ILE A 92 -1.66 5.37 1.32
C ILE A 92 -3.14 5.76 1.26
N TRP A 93 -3.84 5.36 0.21
CA TRP A 93 -5.26 5.65 0.05
C TRP A 93 -6.09 5.01 1.15
N GLN A 94 -5.88 3.75 1.45
CA GLN A 94 -6.57 3.05 2.53
C GLN A 94 -6.34 3.71 3.89
N GLN A 95 -5.14 4.20 4.17
CA GLN A 95 -4.86 4.95 5.40
C GLN A 95 -5.62 6.28 5.44
N TYR A 96 -5.70 6.97 4.32
CA TYR A 96 -6.51 8.19 4.22
C TYR A 96 -7.99 7.90 4.51
N GLU A 97 -8.57 6.90 3.88
CA GLU A 97 -9.97 6.51 4.09
C GLU A 97 -10.23 6.07 5.54
N ALA A 98 -9.32 5.29 6.13
CA ALA A 98 -9.43 4.86 7.52
C ALA A 98 -9.41 6.07 8.48
N THR A 99 -8.52 7.01 8.24
CA THR A 99 -8.43 8.26 9.02
C THR A 99 -9.69 9.10 8.86
N GLN A 100 -10.20 9.23 7.65
CA GLN A 100 -11.43 9.96 7.37
C GLN A 100 -12.63 9.35 8.12
N LYS A 101 -12.79 8.03 8.04
CA LYS A 101 -13.88 7.32 8.74
C LYS A 101 -13.78 7.47 10.25
N LEU A 102 -12.57 7.38 10.80
CA LEU A 102 -12.33 7.55 12.24
C LEU A 102 -12.65 8.99 12.68
N THR A 103 -12.17 9.98 11.94
CA THR A 103 -12.44 11.39 12.21
C THR A 103 -13.93 11.69 12.18
N GLN A 104 -14.66 11.18 11.19
CA GLN A 104 -16.11 11.32 11.10
C GLN A 104 -16.84 10.67 12.28
N ALA A 105 -16.41 9.47 12.69
CA ALA A 105 -17.01 8.77 13.83
C ALA A 105 -16.77 9.53 15.13
N MET A 106 -15.58 10.02 15.37
CA MET A 106 -15.23 10.82 16.54
C MET A 106 -15.98 12.16 16.57
N TYR A 107 -16.09 12.82 15.42
CA TYR A 107 -16.86 14.06 15.32
C TYR A 107 -18.36 13.86 15.65
N LYS A 108 -18.95 12.79 15.13
CA LYS A 108 -20.33 12.43 15.45
C LYS A 108 -20.51 12.15 16.94
N LEU A 109 -19.58 11.44 17.56
CA LEU A 109 -19.61 11.16 18.99
C LEU A 109 -19.46 12.44 19.81
N ALA A 110 -18.48 13.27 19.49
CA ALA A 110 -18.25 14.55 20.17
C ALA A 110 -19.45 15.51 20.03
N SER A 111 -20.05 15.56 18.84
CA SER A 111 -21.25 16.40 18.59
C SER A 111 -22.45 15.96 19.42
N LYS A 112 -22.63 14.66 19.64
CA LYS A 112 -23.70 14.14 20.51
C LYS A 112 -23.44 14.40 22.00
N THR A 113 -22.19 14.39 22.41
CA THR A 113 -21.78 14.48 23.82
C THR A 113 -21.58 15.91 24.26
N LEU A 114 -20.93 16.74 23.43
CA LEU A 114 -20.46 18.10 23.77
C LEU A 114 -21.23 19.21 23.03
N GLY A 115 -21.97 18.85 21.98
CA GLY A 115 -22.57 19.81 21.07
C GLY A 115 -21.60 20.16 19.90
N LYS A 116 -22.18 20.69 18.82
CA LYS A 116 -21.46 20.95 17.58
C LYS A 116 -20.30 21.96 17.73
N GLU A 117 -20.54 23.04 18.46
CA GLU A 117 -19.54 24.10 18.65
C GLU A 117 -18.27 23.59 19.38
N GLU A 118 -18.46 22.78 20.42
CA GLU A 118 -17.34 22.19 21.14
C GLU A 118 -16.66 21.09 20.33
N ALA A 119 -17.40 20.32 19.53
CA ALA A 119 -16.84 19.34 18.62
C ALA A 119 -15.96 20.01 17.54
N ASP A 120 -16.40 21.13 16.98
CA ASP A 120 -15.63 21.88 15.98
C ASP A 120 -14.30 22.41 16.54
N LYS A 121 -14.23 22.73 17.83
CA LYS A 121 -13.02 23.18 18.50
C LYS A 121 -12.00 22.08 18.74
N LEU A 122 -12.40 20.81 18.71
CA LEU A 122 -11.51 19.67 18.90
C LEU A 122 -10.70 19.33 17.65
N LEU A 123 -11.11 19.80 16.49
CA LEU A 123 -10.47 19.54 15.21
C LEU A 123 -9.80 20.81 14.68
N ASP A 124 -8.62 20.67 14.14
CA ASP A 124 -7.97 21.73 13.38
C ASP A 124 -8.52 21.83 11.95
N GLU A 125 -8.06 22.83 11.20
CA GLU A 125 -8.53 23.06 9.83
C GLU A 125 -8.28 21.89 8.89
N GLU A 126 -7.16 21.18 9.07
CA GLU A 126 -6.81 20.01 8.25
C GLU A 126 -7.71 18.81 8.57
N GLU A 127 -7.97 18.57 9.84
CA GLU A 127 -8.88 17.51 10.29
C GLU A 127 -10.32 17.76 9.87
N LEU A 128 -10.77 19.00 9.88
CA LEU A 128 -12.13 19.39 9.42
C LEU A 128 -12.34 19.05 7.93
N LYS A 129 -11.31 19.11 7.10
CA LYS A 129 -11.37 18.70 5.70
C LYS A 129 -11.68 17.21 5.51
N LEU A 130 -11.32 16.37 6.47
CA LEU A 130 -11.61 14.95 6.44
C LEU A 130 -13.08 14.60 6.65
N LEU A 131 -13.90 15.54 7.11
CA LEU A 131 -15.35 15.34 7.32
C LEU A 131 -16.15 15.39 6.03
N ASN A 132 -15.60 15.95 4.99
CA ASN A 132 -16.19 16.06 3.68
C ASN A 132 -15.67 14.96 2.75
#